data_ab39b5d50c7d84d3de64d0be7c00d884
#
_entry.id   ab39b5d50c7d84d3de64d0be7c00d884
#
_cell.length_a   1.000
_cell.length_b   1.000
_cell.length_c   1.000
_cell.angle_alpha   90.00
_cell.angle_beta   90.00
_cell.angle_gamma   90.00
#
_symmetry.space_group_name_H-M   'P 1'
#
loop_
_entity.id
_entity.type
_entity.pdbx_description
1 polymer ?
#
loop_
_entity_poly.entity_id
_entity_poly.type
_entity_poly.pdbx_seq_one_letter_code
_entity_poly.pdbx_strand_id
1 'polypeptide(L)'
;MCGIVGILGTRPVAAQIVDALKRLEYRGYDSAGVATLESGRLTRRRAEGKLRNLEVLLSEAPLRGAIGIGHTRWATHGRPNETNAHPHATERLAVVHNGIIENFRELREELTAKGRVFATETDSEVVAHLVTDLMDEGKAPIDAVAAALPRLKGAFALAFLFAGDDDLLIGARRGAPLAVGHGDGEMFLGSDALALAPFTDEITYLEDGDWVVLRHNGASFRNEAGQIVARQKQKTAASALLIDKGNYRHFMAKEIHEQAEVVGRTLAHYVDPAALSVQLPFVFPFDPVKLDRITILACGTAYVAGLTAKYWFESFCRIPVEIDVASEFRYREAPMRAGGLTIVVSQSGETADTLASLRYARQNRQCIVGVVNVPTSTMARESDILAPTLAGPEIGVASTKAFTCQLAVLACIAVGLGRAMGTLDRERERSLVGELMALPGLIVEATKREHEIEHLARTLSHARDVLYLGRGTSFPLALEGALKLKELSYIHAEGYAAGELKHGPIALIDEDMPVVVIAPPDAVFEKTVSNLQEVSARGGRIILIGDAGAAEAASVHVEAAVAMPPMAPTFTPIVYAVPVQLLAYHVAVVLGKDADQPRNLAKSVTVE
;
A
#
# COMPACT_ATOMS: atom_id res chain seq x y z
N MET A 1 4.82 6.78 4.30
CA MET A 1 6.09 6.62 3.52
C MET A 1 6.51 7.94 2.92
N CYS A 2 7.81 8.17 2.76
CA CYS A 2 8.33 9.38 2.12
C CYS A 2 8.60 9.17 0.63
N GLY A 3 8.78 10.25 -0.15
CA GLY A 3 9.19 10.21 -1.54
C GLY A 3 10.57 10.84 -1.75
N ILE A 4 11.47 10.15 -2.43
CA ILE A 4 12.78 10.66 -2.83
C ILE A 4 12.82 10.85 -4.34
N VAL A 5 13.36 11.98 -4.77
CA VAL A 5 13.74 12.26 -6.16
C VAL A 5 15.12 12.91 -6.18
N GLY A 6 16.01 12.44 -7.02
CA GLY A 6 17.29 13.07 -7.33
C GLY A 6 17.43 13.23 -8.85
N ILE A 7 17.92 14.35 -9.30
CA ILE A 7 18.17 14.62 -10.72
C ILE A 7 19.58 15.20 -10.89
N LEU A 8 20.34 14.56 -11.73
CA LEU A 8 21.62 15.05 -12.25
C LEU A 8 21.37 15.40 -13.71
N GLY A 9 21.05 16.66 -13.94
CA GLY A 9 20.55 17.18 -15.21
C GLY A 9 21.48 18.25 -15.82
N THR A 10 21.08 18.74 -16.97
CA THR A 10 21.83 19.76 -17.75
C THR A 10 21.20 21.16 -17.66
N ARG A 11 20.02 21.27 -17.01
CA ARG A 11 19.23 22.50 -16.85
C ARG A 11 18.71 22.61 -15.42
N PRO A 12 18.17 23.76 -14.97
CA PRO A 12 17.59 23.88 -13.63
C PRO A 12 16.55 22.78 -13.35
N VAL A 13 16.76 21.98 -12.28
CA VAL A 13 16.01 20.75 -12.02
C VAL A 13 14.88 20.90 -10.99
N ALA A 14 14.79 22.05 -10.29
CA ALA A 14 13.85 22.19 -9.18
C ALA A 14 12.39 21.93 -9.58
N ALA A 15 11.95 22.46 -10.74
CA ALA A 15 10.58 22.25 -11.25
C ALA A 15 10.33 20.77 -11.63
N GLN A 16 11.32 20.11 -12.22
CA GLN A 16 11.25 18.69 -12.59
C GLN A 16 11.18 17.80 -11.32
N ILE A 17 11.98 18.13 -10.29
CA ILE A 17 11.93 17.44 -9.00
C ILE A 17 10.54 17.57 -8.38
N VAL A 18 9.96 18.77 -8.36
CA VAL A 18 8.61 18.99 -7.82
C VAL A 18 7.57 18.22 -8.62
N ASP A 19 7.64 18.20 -9.95
CA ASP A 19 6.72 17.41 -10.78
C ASP A 19 6.82 15.91 -10.52
N ALA A 20 8.02 15.39 -10.34
CA ALA A 20 8.27 14.01 -9.93
C ALA A 20 7.73 13.72 -8.51
N LEU A 21 7.93 14.64 -7.56
CA LEU A 21 7.44 14.51 -6.19
C LEU A 21 5.90 14.52 -6.11
N LYS A 22 5.20 15.23 -7.01
CA LYS A 22 3.72 15.16 -7.10
C LYS A 22 3.22 13.73 -7.29
N ARG A 23 3.97 12.92 -8.02
CA ARG A 23 3.65 11.50 -8.25
C ARG A 23 3.93 10.60 -7.04
N LEU A 24 4.65 11.13 -6.04
CA LEU A 24 4.96 10.46 -4.77
C LEU A 24 4.24 11.08 -3.58
N GLU A 25 3.50 12.18 -3.77
CA GLU A 25 2.86 12.91 -2.65
C GLU A 25 1.87 12.04 -1.88
N TYR A 26 1.22 11.07 -2.54
CA TYR A 26 0.36 10.09 -1.88
C TYR A 26 1.08 9.22 -0.83
N ARG A 27 2.42 9.20 -0.87
CA ARG A 27 3.26 8.47 0.09
C ARG A 27 3.57 9.28 1.35
N GLY A 28 3.61 10.62 1.26
CA GLY A 28 3.89 11.51 2.38
C GLY A 28 3.64 12.96 2.01
N TYR A 29 2.98 13.71 2.87
CA TYR A 29 2.52 15.07 2.61
C TYR A 29 2.56 15.98 3.84
N ASP A 30 3.34 15.61 4.87
CA ASP A 30 3.48 16.38 6.10
C ASP A 30 4.41 17.58 5.93
N SER A 31 5.41 17.43 5.08
CA SER A 31 6.31 18.49 4.63
C SER A 31 7.03 18.07 3.36
N ALA A 32 7.57 19.04 2.63
CA ALA A 32 8.33 18.81 1.43
C ALA A 32 9.52 19.77 1.32
N GLY A 33 10.52 19.39 0.52
CA GLY A 33 11.61 20.29 0.21
C GLY A 33 12.50 19.81 -0.91
N VAL A 34 13.27 20.76 -1.43
CA VAL A 34 14.23 20.59 -2.52
C VAL A 34 15.53 21.27 -2.16
N ALA A 35 16.65 20.62 -2.46
CA ALA A 35 17.98 21.24 -2.46
C ALA A 35 18.58 21.11 -3.85
N THR A 36 19.26 22.17 -4.30
CA THR A 36 20.04 22.17 -5.54
C THR A 36 21.43 22.72 -5.31
N LEU A 37 22.34 22.34 -6.19
CA LEU A 37 23.70 22.89 -6.22
C LEU A 37 23.77 23.96 -7.29
N GLU A 38 24.12 25.18 -6.88
CA GLU A 38 24.31 26.31 -7.77
C GLU A 38 25.71 26.96 -7.54
N SER A 39 26.54 26.98 -8.54
CA SER A 39 27.93 27.53 -8.44
C SER A 39 28.72 26.95 -7.26
N GLY A 40 28.63 25.64 -7.06
CA GLY A 40 29.31 24.92 -5.98
C GLY A 40 28.70 25.08 -4.58
N ARG A 41 27.60 25.82 -4.43
CA ARG A 41 26.92 26.06 -3.17
C ARG A 41 25.55 25.37 -3.12
N LEU A 42 25.25 24.76 -1.97
CA LEU A 42 23.95 24.16 -1.70
C LEU A 42 22.92 25.22 -1.33
N THR A 43 21.81 25.21 -2.02
CA THR A 43 20.66 26.07 -1.69
C THR A 43 19.41 25.18 -1.57
N ARG A 44 18.60 25.39 -0.53
CA ARG A 44 17.41 24.59 -0.27
C ARG A 44 16.18 25.44 0.01
N ARG A 45 14.99 24.85 -0.29
CA ARG A 45 13.68 25.36 0.10
C ARG A 45 12.90 24.22 0.73
N ARG A 46 12.20 24.51 1.82
CA ARG A 46 11.41 23.56 2.59
C ARG A 46 10.10 24.20 2.98
N ALA A 47 9.03 23.43 3.02
CA ALA A 47 7.71 23.87 3.44
C ALA A 47 7.01 22.80 4.28
N GLU A 48 6.26 23.22 5.27
CA GLU A 48 5.33 22.38 6.01
C GLU A 48 4.08 22.11 5.17
N GLY A 49 3.46 20.94 5.34
CA GLY A 49 2.24 20.52 4.65
C GLY A 49 2.48 20.04 3.23
N LYS A 50 1.42 20.12 2.42
CA LYS A 50 1.39 19.60 1.05
C LYS A 50 2.40 20.26 0.13
N LEU A 51 2.80 19.55 -0.91
CA LEU A 51 3.79 19.98 -1.91
C LEU A 51 3.46 21.34 -2.54
N ARG A 52 2.17 21.70 -2.63
CA ARG A 52 1.72 23.02 -3.10
C ARG A 52 2.36 24.18 -2.31
N ASN A 53 2.60 24.02 -1.01
CA ASN A 53 3.24 25.06 -0.20
C ASN A 53 4.70 25.27 -0.64
N LEU A 54 5.40 24.19 -0.98
CA LEU A 54 6.75 24.28 -1.55
C LEU A 54 6.74 24.90 -2.94
N GLU A 55 5.73 24.64 -3.78
CA GLU A 55 5.59 25.27 -5.11
C GLU A 55 5.46 26.81 -5.01
N VAL A 56 4.64 27.29 -4.07
CA VAL A 56 4.50 28.72 -3.81
C VAL A 56 5.87 29.30 -3.41
N LEU A 57 6.56 28.68 -2.47
CA LEU A 57 7.88 29.14 -2.03
C LEU A 57 8.93 29.15 -3.15
N LEU A 58 8.93 28.14 -4.03
CA LEU A 58 9.82 28.06 -5.18
C LEU A 58 9.47 29.09 -6.27
N SER A 59 8.22 29.52 -6.38
CA SER A 59 7.83 30.57 -7.31
C SER A 59 8.34 31.96 -6.85
N GLU A 60 8.42 32.20 -5.54
CA GLU A 60 8.92 33.42 -4.93
C GLU A 60 10.46 33.43 -4.86
N ALA A 61 11.06 32.29 -4.57
CA ALA A 61 12.50 32.12 -4.38
C ALA A 61 13.03 30.89 -5.14
N PRO A 62 13.16 30.98 -6.48
CA PRO A 62 13.50 29.86 -7.34
C PRO A 62 14.91 29.33 -7.07
N LEU A 63 15.10 28.01 -7.28
CA LEU A 63 16.37 27.31 -7.28
C LEU A 63 16.81 27.07 -8.72
N ARG A 64 18.08 27.38 -9.05
CA ARG A 64 18.60 27.38 -10.44
C ARG A 64 19.63 26.29 -10.72
N GLY A 65 19.98 25.46 -9.72
CA GLY A 65 20.96 24.39 -9.89
C GLY A 65 20.51 23.31 -10.88
N ALA A 66 21.44 22.77 -11.65
CA ALA A 66 21.20 21.69 -12.62
C ALA A 66 21.25 20.30 -11.98
N ILE A 67 21.74 20.20 -10.74
CA ILE A 67 21.72 18.98 -9.94
C ILE A 67 20.97 19.25 -8.64
N GLY A 68 20.14 18.29 -8.21
CA GLY A 68 19.34 18.48 -7.01
C GLY A 68 18.69 17.21 -6.48
N ILE A 69 18.24 17.30 -5.23
CA ILE A 69 17.47 16.27 -4.53
C ILE A 69 16.20 16.86 -3.93
N GLY A 70 15.15 16.10 -3.91
CA GLY A 70 13.88 16.51 -3.34
C GLY A 70 13.20 15.40 -2.55
N HIS A 71 12.29 15.81 -1.67
CA HIS A 71 11.66 14.90 -0.73
C HIS A 71 10.24 15.34 -0.38
N THR A 72 9.34 14.36 -0.25
CA THR A 72 8.05 14.51 0.44
C THR A 72 8.08 13.64 1.69
N ARG A 73 7.77 14.24 2.84
CA ARG A 73 7.98 13.62 4.15
C ARG A 73 6.68 13.08 4.72
N TRP A 74 6.80 11.89 5.30
CA TRP A 74 5.90 11.33 6.30
C TRP A 74 6.68 11.29 7.62
N ALA A 75 6.24 12.07 8.62
CA ALA A 75 6.99 12.25 9.86
C ALA A 75 6.95 10.99 10.74
N THR A 76 8.11 10.38 10.99
CA THR A 76 8.32 9.32 12.00
C THR A 76 8.98 9.89 13.27
N HIS A 77 9.96 10.79 13.12
CA HIS A 77 10.70 11.45 14.19
C HIS A 77 10.67 12.96 14.01
N GLY A 78 10.34 13.69 15.07
CA GLY A 78 10.20 15.15 15.06
C GLY A 78 8.89 15.63 14.41
N ARG A 79 8.38 16.77 14.88
CA ARG A 79 7.11 17.35 14.41
C ARG A 79 7.14 17.65 12.92
N PRO A 80 6.00 17.54 12.20
CA PRO A 80 5.91 18.03 10.83
C PRO A 80 5.94 19.57 10.82
N ASN A 81 7.11 20.14 10.59
CA ASN A 81 7.36 21.56 10.44
C ASN A 81 8.50 21.80 9.44
N GLU A 82 8.74 23.04 9.06
CA GLU A 82 9.81 23.41 8.13
C GLU A 82 11.20 22.99 8.62
N THR A 83 11.49 23.14 9.92
CA THR A 83 12.81 22.81 10.50
C THR A 83 13.14 21.32 10.31
N ASN A 84 12.16 20.46 10.54
CA ASN A 84 12.30 19.00 10.43
C ASN A 84 12.07 18.47 9.00
N ALA A 85 11.71 19.33 8.04
CA ALA A 85 11.55 18.93 6.64
C ALA A 85 12.90 18.64 5.97
N HIS A 86 12.94 17.62 5.12
CA HIS A 86 14.09 17.33 4.26
C HIS A 86 14.18 18.34 3.10
N PRO A 87 15.35 18.54 2.50
CA PRO A 87 16.66 17.93 2.78
C PRO A 87 17.32 18.49 4.04
N HIS A 88 17.98 17.62 4.83
CA HIS A 88 18.92 18.05 5.87
C HIS A 88 20.27 18.38 5.21
N ALA A 89 20.95 19.41 5.70
CA ALA A 89 22.19 19.86 5.07
C ALA A 89 23.18 20.42 6.08
N THR A 90 24.44 20.20 5.79
CA THR A 90 25.60 20.92 6.31
C THR A 90 26.16 21.85 5.22
N GLU A 91 27.30 22.49 5.47
CA GLU A 91 28.00 23.24 4.43
C GLU A 91 28.59 22.33 3.32
N ARG A 92 28.80 21.03 3.62
CA ARG A 92 29.46 20.05 2.75
C ARG A 92 28.51 19.24 1.87
N LEU A 93 27.32 18.95 2.39
CA LEU A 93 26.35 18.10 1.67
C LEU A 93 24.91 18.37 2.10
N ALA A 94 23.98 17.94 1.25
CA ALA A 94 22.57 17.77 1.58
C ALA A 94 22.16 16.30 1.43
N VAL A 95 21.24 15.83 2.29
CA VAL A 95 20.73 14.47 2.27
C VAL A 95 19.23 14.44 2.42
N VAL A 96 18.57 13.53 1.70
CA VAL A 96 17.17 13.12 1.92
C VAL A 96 17.13 11.65 2.31
N HIS A 97 16.14 11.28 3.13
CA HIS A 97 16.07 9.97 3.75
C HIS A 97 14.62 9.47 3.82
N ASN A 98 14.40 8.25 3.36
CA ASN A 98 13.20 7.46 3.63
C ASN A 98 13.60 6.31 4.56
N GLY A 99 12.92 6.13 5.67
CA GLY A 99 13.22 5.06 6.61
C GLY A 99 13.40 5.55 8.05
N ILE A 100 14.09 4.75 8.84
CA ILE A 100 14.45 5.06 10.23
C ILE A 100 15.89 4.65 10.48
N ILE A 101 16.70 5.57 11.02
CA ILE A 101 18.04 5.27 11.54
C ILE A 101 17.91 4.90 13.01
N GLU A 102 17.84 3.62 13.30
CA GLU A 102 17.56 3.10 14.65
C GLU A 102 18.59 3.53 15.70
N ASN A 103 19.87 3.59 15.32
CA ASN A 103 20.96 4.01 16.21
C ASN A 103 21.26 5.53 16.13
N PHE A 104 20.27 6.34 15.76
CA PHE A 104 20.49 7.79 15.61
C PHE A 104 20.90 8.47 16.92
N ARG A 105 20.47 7.98 18.08
CA ARG A 105 20.78 8.55 19.39
C ARG A 105 22.24 8.42 19.70
N GLU A 106 22.80 7.22 19.55
CA GLU A 106 24.21 6.93 19.78
C GLU A 106 25.10 7.74 18.83
N LEU A 107 24.71 7.82 17.53
CA LEU A 107 25.43 8.62 16.55
C LEU A 107 25.35 10.13 16.87
N ARG A 108 24.21 10.60 17.34
CA ARG A 108 24.02 12.00 17.74
C ARG A 108 24.90 12.37 18.94
N GLU A 109 24.96 11.50 19.95
CA GLU A 109 25.81 11.70 21.13
C GLU A 109 27.30 11.74 20.73
N GLU A 110 27.76 10.80 19.91
CA GLU A 110 29.14 10.76 19.41
C GLU A 110 29.49 12.05 18.65
N LEU A 111 28.64 12.45 17.69
CA LEU A 111 28.88 13.62 16.85
C LEU A 111 28.79 14.94 17.63
N THR A 112 27.91 14.99 18.65
CA THR A 112 27.83 16.15 19.56
C THR A 112 29.11 16.26 20.39
N ALA A 113 29.67 15.16 20.85
CA ALA A 113 30.96 15.14 21.55
C ALA A 113 32.14 15.63 20.66
N LYS A 114 32.02 15.46 19.33
CA LYS A 114 32.94 16.02 18.33
C LYS A 114 32.64 17.49 17.96
N GLY A 115 31.66 18.13 18.61
CA GLY A 115 31.31 19.54 18.39
C GLY A 115 30.28 19.79 17.29
N ARG A 116 29.58 18.75 16.77
CA ARG A 116 28.48 18.94 15.81
C ARG A 116 27.23 19.45 16.53
N VAL A 117 26.57 20.44 15.91
CA VAL A 117 25.35 21.06 16.43
C VAL A 117 24.18 20.61 15.56
N PHE A 118 23.19 19.99 16.19
CA PHE A 118 21.98 19.50 15.52
C PHE A 118 20.87 20.56 15.60
N ALA A 119 20.24 20.83 14.46
CA ALA A 119 19.17 21.81 14.33
C ALA A 119 17.77 21.21 14.36
N THR A 120 17.65 19.88 14.18
CA THR A 120 16.38 19.21 14.03
C THR A 120 16.18 18.08 15.06
N GLU A 121 14.94 17.62 15.18
CA GLU A 121 14.56 16.49 16.03
C GLU A 121 14.58 15.15 15.27
N THR A 122 15.00 15.16 13.99
CA THR A 122 14.93 13.97 13.12
C THR A 122 16.10 13.02 13.36
N ASP A 123 15.88 11.75 13.10
CA ASP A 123 16.92 10.73 13.00
C ASP A 123 17.81 10.91 11.75
N SER A 124 17.30 11.58 10.73
CA SER A 124 17.95 11.75 9.43
C SER A 124 19.13 12.71 9.45
N GLU A 125 19.11 13.72 10.32
CA GLU A 125 20.18 14.74 10.39
C GLU A 125 21.53 14.14 10.78
N VAL A 126 21.53 13.04 11.55
CA VAL A 126 22.78 12.36 11.93
C VAL A 126 23.58 11.87 10.72
N VAL A 127 22.89 11.52 9.62
CA VAL A 127 23.53 11.06 8.40
C VAL A 127 24.32 12.19 7.74
N ALA A 128 23.74 13.40 7.68
CA ALA A 128 24.42 14.56 7.14
C ALA A 128 25.69 14.89 7.96
N HIS A 129 25.59 14.89 9.27
CA HIS A 129 26.72 15.17 10.15
C HIS A 129 27.77 14.07 10.13
N LEU A 130 27.38 12.79 10.08
CA LEU A 130 28.30 11.65 10.01
C LEU A 130 29.17 11.70 8.75
N VAL A 131 28.54 11.90 7.58
CA VAL A 131 29.28 12.00 6.31
C VAL A 131 30.15 13.24 6.29
N THR A 132 29.66 14.39 6.80
CA THR A 132 30.46 15.61 6.93
C THR A 132 31.68 15.40 7.82
N ASP A 133 31.53 14.72 8.94
CA ASP A 133 32.64 14.42 9.86
C ASP A 133 33.75 13.63 9.17
N LEU A 134 33.36 12.59 8.43
CA LEU A 134 34.29 11.77 7.64
C LEU A 134 34.96 12.58 6.51
N MET A 135 34.26 13.53 5.88
CA MET A 135 34.86 14.43 4.88
C MET A 135 35.82 15.43 5.50
N ASP A 136 35.54 15.91 6.71
CA ASP A 136 36.45 16.80 7.45
C ASP A 136 37.68 16.07 7.98
N GLU A 137 37.60 14.74 8.16
CA GLU A 137 38.74 13.84 8.37
C GLU A 137 39.61 13.62 7.09
N GLY A 138 39.21 14.22 5.95
CA GLY A 138 39.95 14.16 4.69
C GLY A 138 39.50 13.12 3.68
N LYS A 139 38.39 12.41 3.94
CA LYS A 139 37.84 11.45 2.95
C LYS A 139 37.18 12.20 1.79
N ALA A 140 37.34 11.67 0.57
CA ALA A 140 36.54 12.10 -0.57
C ALA A 140 35.06 11.79 -0.38
N PRO A 141 34.10 12.50 -1.00
CA PRO A 141 32.66 12.28 -0.83
C PRO A 141 32.22 10.83 -0.95
N ILE A 142 32.69 10.12 -1.99
CA ILE A 142 32.35 8.71 -2.23
C ILE A 142 32.86 7.81 -1.08
N ASP A 143 34.09 8.04 -0.63
CA ASP A 143 34.71 7.25 0.45
C ASP A 143 34.08 7.57 1.81
N ALA A 144 33.65 8.82 2.03
CA ALA A 144 32.93 9.22 3.24
C ALA A 144 31.56 8.52 3.33
N VAL A 145 30.80 8.46 2.24
CA VAL A 145 29.54 7.69 2.19
C VAL A 145 29.81 6.21 2.41
N ALA A 146 30.77 5.62 1.71
CA ALA A 146 31.14 4.22 1.86
C ALA A 146 31.50 3.86 3.31
N ALA A 147 32.18 4.76 4.04
CA ALA A 147 32.53 4.59 5.44
C ALA A 147 31.35 4.83 6.41
N ALA A 148 30.37 5.68 6.01
CA ALA A 148 29.20 5.98 6.85
C ALA A 148 28.14 4.86 6.80
N LEU A 149 27.87 4.29 5.63
CA LEU A 149 26.77 3.33 5.43
C LEU A 149 26.82 2.11 6.38
N PRO A 150 27.96 1.45 6.65
CA PRO A 150 28.03 0.34 7.59
C PRO A 150 27.73 0.73 9.04
N ARG A 151 27.83 2.03 9.39
CA ARG A 151 27.58 2.54 10.73
C ARG A 151 26.11 2.80 11.01
N LEU A 152 25.28 2.90 9.96
CA LEU A 152 23.85 3.14 10.06
C LEU A 152 23.14 1.80 10.34
N LYS A 153 22.22 1.77 11.31
CA LYS A 153 21.33 0.64 11.59
C LYS A 153 19.88 1.00 11.22
N GLY A 154 19.10 -0.03 10.83
CA GLY A 154 17.71 0.13 10.42
C GLY A 154 17.51 0.16 8.90
N ALA A 155 16.28 0.44 8.48
CA ALA A 155 15.89 0.51 7.08
C ALA A 155 16.00 1.93 6.55
N PHE A 156 16.66 2.13 5.40
CA PHE A 156 16.81 3.44 4.77
C PHE A 156 16.92 3.40 3.26
N ALA A 157 16.44 4.46 2.61
CA ALA A 157 16.88 4.90 1.29
C ALA A 157 17.39 6.34 1.43
N LEU A 158 18.56 6.61 0.89
CA LEU A 158 19.28 7.89 1.02
C LEU A 158 19.64 8.44 -0.35
N ALA A 159 19.58 9.76 -0.51
CA ALA A 159 20.18 10.45 -1.63
C ALA A 159 21.03 11.64 -1.13
N PHE A 160 22.26 11.74 -1.62
CA PHE A 160 23.26 12.72 -1.20
C PHE A 160 23.62 13.64 -2.35
N LEU A 161 23.68 14.94 -2.08
CA LEU A 161 24.14 16.01 -2.94
C LEU A 161 25.31 16.72 -2.27
N PHE A 162 26.42 16.93 -2.96
CA PHE A 162 27.68 17.44 -2.38
C PHE A 162 27.99 18.86 -2.85
N ALA A 163 28.41 19.72 -1.92
CA ALA A 163 28.95 21.04 -2.26
C ALA A 163 30.25 20.92 -3.05
N GLY A 164 30.38 21.68 -4.13
CA GLY A 164 31.61 21.73 -4.94
C GLY A 164 31.77 20.61 -5.97
N ASP A 165 30.83 19.64 -6.07
CA ASP A 165 30.87 18.59 -7.13
C ASP A 165 29.53 18.57 -7.87
N ASP A 166 29.46 19.20 -9.03
CA ASP A 166 28.30 19.36 -9.89
C ASP A 166 28.06 18.17 -10.84
N ASP A 167 28.85 17.11 -10.70
CA ASP A 167 28.71 15.85 -11.44
C ASP A 167 28.60 14.64 -10.47
N LEU A 168 28.11 14.83 -9.25
CA LEU A 168 28.00 13.73 -8.26
C LEU A 168 26.68 13.72 -7.54
N LEU A 169 25.95 12.61 -7.69
CA LEU A 169 24.81 12.24 -6.87
C LEU A 169 25.02 10.81 -6.36
N ILE A 170 24.82 10.56 -5.06
CA ILE A 170 24.95 9.20 -4.49
C ILE A 170 23.61 8.78 -3.95
N GLY A 171 23.19 7.54 -4.28
CA GLY A 171 22.03 6.87 -3.69
C GLY A 171 22.45 5.64 -2.89
N ALA A 172 21.78 5.36 -1.78
CA ALA A 172 22.03 4.14 -1.00
C ALA A 172 20.70 3.56 -0.49
N ARG A 173 20.65 2.24 -0.37
CA ARG A 173 19.44 1.52 0.02
C ARG A 173 19.76 0.39 1.00
N ARG A 174 18.91 0.27 2.04
CA ARG A 174 18.76 -0.91 2.89
C ARG A 174 17.30 -0.97 3.36
N GLY A 175 16.56 -2.01 3.02
CA GLY A 175 15.14 -2.16 3.38
C GLY A 175 14.18 -1.27 2.56
N ALA A 176 14.40 0.05 2.47
CA ALA A 176 13.55 0.96 1.71
C ALA A 176 13.87 0.96 0.20
N PRO A 177 12.88 1.09 -0.72
CA PRO A 177 13.12 1.00 -2.16
C PRO A 177 13.84 2.23 -2.71
N LEU A 178 14.73 1.99 -3.72
CA LEU A 178 15.41 3.02 -4.50
C LEU A 178 15.71 2.51 -5.90
N ALA A 179 15.56 3.35 -6.91
CA ALA A 179 15.80 3.04 -8.32
C ALA A 179 16.55 4.16 -9.03
N VAL A 180 17.32 3.79 -10.05
CA VAL A 180 18.05 4.70 -10.94
C VAL A 180 17.34 4.74 -12.28
N GLY A 181 17.05 5.94 -12.79
CA GLY A 181 16.62 6.17 -14.16
C GLY A 181 17.80 6.61 -15.03
N HIS A 182 17.87 6.07 -16.24
CA HIS A 182 18.93 6.37 -17.21
C HIS A 182 18.38 7.27 -18.31
N GLY A 183 18.96 8.46 -18.46
CA GLY A 183 18.68 9.41 -19.54
C GLY A 183 19.89 9.64 -20.45
N ASP A 184 19.72 10.45 -21.48
CA ASP A 184 20.81 10.84 -22.37
C ASP A 184 21.54 12.06 -21.78
N GLY A 185 22.72 11.82 -21.20
CA GLY A 185 23.49 12.84 -20.48
C GLY A 185 22.88 13.34 -19.19
N GLU A 186 21.86 12.67 -18.69
CA GLU A 186 21.16 12.96 -17.42
C GLU A 186 20.92 11.66 -16.65
N MET A 187 20.94 11.74 -15.32
CA MET A 187 20.67 10.59 -14.45
C MET A 187 19.63 10.95 -13.40
N PHE A 188 18.80 9.98 -13.07
CA PHE A 188 17.70 10.15 -12.18
C PHE A 188 17.76 9.14 -11.03
N LEU A 189 17.32 9.55 -9.86
CA LEU A 189 17.18 8.70 -8.68
C LEU A 189 15.77 8.86 -8.11
N GLY A 190 15.11 7.78 -7.76
CA GLY A 190 13.76 7.85 -7.19
C GLY A 190 13.43 6.68 -6.28
N SER A 191 12.65 6.94 -5.25
CA SER A 191 12.15 5.87 -4.39
C SER A 191 11.06 5.01 -5.05
N ASP A 192 10.60 5.41 -6.25
CA ASP A 192 9.65 4.67 -7.08
C ASP A 192 9.87 4.99 -8.56
N ALA A 193 9.71 3.98 -9.42
CA ALA A 193 9.77 4.16 -10.88
C ALA A 193 8.70 5.13 -11.41
N LEU A 194 7.55 5.28 -10.72
CA LEU A 194 6.50 6.26 -11.08
C LEU A 194 6.99 7.70 -11.09
N ALA A 195 7.91 8.06 -10.19
CA ALA A 195 8.50 9.38 -10.15
C ALA A 195 9.45 9.62 -11.33
N LEU A 196 10.06 8.55 -11.85
CA LEU A 196 11.03 8.59 -12.92
C LEU A 196 10.41 8.47 -14.32
N ALA A 197 9.18 7.95 -14.41
CA ALA A 197 8.47 7.70 -15.66
C ALA A 197 8.34 8.91 -16.62
N PRO A 198 8.29 10.17 -16.16
CA PRO A 198 8.31 11.33 -17.08
C PRO A 198 9.65 11.56 -17.79
N PHE A 199 10.73 11.01 -17.26
CA PHE A 199 12.09 11.32 -17.70
C PHE A 199 12.70 10.18 -18.49
N THR A 200 12.35 8.93 -18.18
CA THR A 200 12.92 7.74 -18.81
C THR A 200 12.06 6.50 -18.61
N ASP A 201 12.15 5.57 -19.57
CA ASP A 201 11.58 4.21 -19.44
C ASP A 201 12.66 3.16 -19.05
N GLU A 202 13.96 3.56 -19.02
CA GLU A 202 15.06 2.68 -18.61
C GLU A 202 15.36 2.83 -17.12
N ILE A 203 15.05 1.80 -16.33
CA ILE A 203 15.19 1.80 -14.87
C ILE A 203 16.09 0.66 -14.42
N THR A 204 16.94 0.94 -13.42
CA THR A 204 17.69 -0.07 -12.67
C THR A 204 17.28 0.00 -11.19
N TYR A 205 16.73 -1.08 -10.65
CA TYR A 205 16.43 -1.18 -9.22
C TYR A 205 17.67 -1.59 -8.43
N LEU A 206 17.92 -0.91 -7.31
CA LEU A 206 18.95 -1.32 -6.37
C LEU A 206 18.47 -2.58 -5.62
N GLU A 207 19.38 -3.51 -5.37
CA GLU A 207 19.15 -4.62 -4.43
C GLU A 207 19.38 -4.16 -2.98
N ASP A 208 18.98 -4.97 -2.01
CA ASP A 208 19.15 -4.62 -0.61
C ASP A 208 20.64 -4.55 -0.22
N GLY A 209 21.04 -3.46 0.46
CA GLY A 209 22.44 -3.17 0.76
C GLY A 209 23.22 -2.47 -0.36
N ASP A 210 22.62 -2.27 -1.54
CA ASP A 210 23.28 -1.57 -2.63
C ASP A 210 23.37 -0.06 -2.37
N TRP A 211 24.43 0.52 -2.97
CA TRP A 211 24.54 1.95 -3.16
C TRP A 211 25.07 2.27 -4.56
N VAL A 212 24.83 3.46 -5.06
CA VAL A 212 25.13 3.86 -6.43
C VAL A 212 25.75 5.25 -6.48
N VAL A 213 26.77 5.38 -7.30
CA VAL A 213 27.38 6.66 -7.67
C VAL A 213 26.86 7.02 -9.06
N LEU A 214 26.20 8.15 -9.17
CA LEU A 214 25.68 8.72 -10.41
C LEU A 214 26.56 9.88 -10.87
N ARG A 215 26.90 9.85 -12.14
CA ARG A 215 27.56 10.94 -12.88
C ARG A 215 26.84 11.14 -14.22
N HIS A 216 27.05 12.24 -14.91
CA HIS A 216 26.42 12.47 -16.22
C HIS A 216 26.71 11.36 -17.24
N ASN A 217 27.85 10.68 -17.10
CA ASN A 217 28.26 9.59 -17.98
C ASN A 217 27.74 8.21 -17.57
N GLY A 218 26.92 8.10 -16.48
CA GLY A 218 26.30 6.86 -16.08
C GLY A 218 26.28 6.56 -14.57
N ALA A 219 25.94 5.33 -14.24
CA ALA A 219 25.80 4.82 -12.88
C ALA A 219 26.82 3.72 -12.57
N SER A 220 27.43 3.78 -11.38
CA SER A 220 28.28 2.73 -10.82
C SER A 220 27.64 2.15 -9.57
N PHE A 221 27.12 0.94 -9.66
CA PHE A 221 26.47 0.23 -8.55
C PHE A 221 27.52 -0.50 -7.72
N ARG A 222 27.32 -0.50 -6.40
CA ARG A 222 28.17 -1.18 -5.43
C ARG A 222 27.30 -1.91 -4.42
N ASN A 223 27.75 -3.10 -4.00
CA ASN A 223 27.09 -3.87 -2.95
C ASN A 223 27.48 -3.35 -1.55
N GLU A 224 26.94 -3.95 -0.49
CA GLU A 224 27.22 -3.60 0.90
C GLU A 224 28.72 -3.68 1.25
N ALA A 225 29.49 -4.58 0.61
CA ALA A 225 30.93 -4.69 0.77
C ALA A 225 31.72 -3.63 -0.04
N GLY A 226 31.04 -2.72 -0.74
CA GLY A 226 31.66 -1.68 -1.58
C GLY A 226 32.19 -2.16 -2.93
N GLN A 227 31.96 -3.42 -3.29
CA GLN A 227 32.40 -4.00 -4.57
C GLN A 227 31.49 -3.54 -5.69
N ILE A 228 32.06 -3.18 -6.85
CA ILE A 228 31.30 -2.84 -8.04
C ILE A 228 30.54 -4.07 -8.54
N VAL A 229 29.23 -3.90 -8.74
CA VAL A 229 28.33 -4.96 -9.20
C VAL A 229 27.54 -4.50 -10.41
N ALA A 230 27.20 -5.45 -11.30
CA ALA A 230 26.28 -5.19 -12.39
C ALA A 230 24.83 -5.34 -11.91
N ARG A 231 23.97 -4.40 -12.33
CA ARG A 231 22.53 -4.47 -12.11
C ARG A 231 21.80 -4.37 -13.44
N GLN A 232 20.74 -5.12 -13.59
CA GLN A 232 20.01 -5.21 -14.85
C GLN A 232 19.19 -3.95 -15.09
N LYS A 233 19.31 -3.34 -16.26
CA LYS A 233 18.40 -2.32 -16.75
C LYS A 233 17.11 -2.99 -17.20
N GLN A 234 15.97 -2.41 -16.86
CA GLN A 234 14.65 -2.88 -17.23
C GLN A 234 13.85 -1.74 -17.85
N LYS A 235 13.02 -2.05 -18.85
CA LYS A 235 12.03 -1.09 -19.33
C LYS A 235 10.83 -1.12 -18.42
N THR A 236 10.45 0.05 -17.91
CA THR A 236 9.23 0.17 -17.10
C THR A 236 8.02 0.40 -17.98
N ALA A 237 6.92 -0.29 -17.67
CA ALA A 237 5.61 -0.02 -18.26
C ALA A 237 4.86 1.12 -17.55
N ALA A 238 5.47 1.78 -16.57
CA ALA A 238 4.87 2.89 -15.85
C ALA A 238 4.62 4.06 -16.82
N SER A 239 3.35 4.30 -17.14
CA SER A 239 2.94 5.43 -17.99
C SER A 239 2.45 6.58 -17.11
N ALA A 240 2.92 7.79 -17.38
CA ALA A 240 2.46 9.00 -16.72
C ALA A 240 0.96 9.26 -16.94
N LEU A 241 0.38 8.75 -18.03
CA LEU A 241 -1.04 8.88 -18.38
C LEU A 241 -1.97 8.08 -17.45
N LEU A 242 -1.46 7.02 -16.78
CA LEU A 242 -2.24 6.21 -15.85
C LEU A 242 -2.51 6.88 -14.49
N ILE A 243 -1.90 8.04 -14.24
CA ILE A 243 -1.97 8.76 -12.95
C ILE A 243 -2.89 9.99 -13.04
N ASP A 244 -3.73 10.11 -14.06
CA ASP A 244 -4.69 11.20 -14.18
C ASP A 244 -6.02 10.83 -13.48
N LYS A 245 -6.63 11.80 -12.79
CA LYS A 245 -7.97 11.66 -12.19
C LYS A 245 -9.08 11.57 -13.25
N GLY A 246 -8.81 11.99 -14.48
CA GLY A 246 -9.84 12.11 -15.50
C GLY A 246 -10.96 13.06 -15.05
N ASN A 247 -12.20 12.64 -15.23
CA ASN A 247 -13.39 13.41 -14.85
C ASN A 247 -13.81 13.25 -13.37
N TYR A 248 -13.02 12.52 -12.57
CA TYR A 248 -13.36 12.30 -11.17
C TYR A 248 -12.79 13.38 -10.26
N ARG A 249 -13.53 13.71 -9.22
CA ARG A 249 -13.10 14.69 -8.21
C ARG A 249 -11.89 14.16 -7.40
N HIS A 250 -11.86 12.85 -7.11
CA HIS A 250 -10.83 12.19 -6.31
C HIS A 250 -10.34 10.93 -7.01
N PHE A 251 -9.08 10.53 -6.75
CA PHE A 251 -8.54 9.25 -7.21
C PHE A 251 -9.35 8.09 -6.67
N MET A 252 -9.73 8.12 -5.39
CA MET A 252 -10.53 7.07 -4.80
C MET A 252 -11.85 6.83 -5.55
N ALA A 253 -12.55 7.89 -5.95
CA ALA A 253 -13.77 7.74 -6.77
C ALA A 253 -13.47 7.05 -8.10
N LYS A 254 -12.43 7.50 -8.82
CA LYS A 254 -11.98 6.87 -10.05
C LYS A 254 -11.68 5.38 -9.82
N GLU A 255 -10.92 5.06 -8.79
CA GLU A 255 -10.47 3.70 -8.46
C GLU A 255 -11.63 2.77 -8.07
N ILE A 256 -12.67 3.29 -7.41
CA ILE A 256 -13.90 2.53 -7.15
C ILE A 256 -14.62 2.19 -8.47
N HIS A 257 -14.71 3.14 -9.41
CA HIS A 257 -15.37 2.92 -10.70
C HIS A 257 -14.55 2.05 -11.67
N GLU A 258 -13.22 2.02 -11.53
CA GLU A 258 -12.35 1.15 -12.31
C GLU A 258 -12.44 -0.34 -11.91
N GLN A 259 -13.05 -0.68 -10.78
CA GLN A 259 -13.06 -2.05 -10.26
C GLN A 259 -13.61 -3.07 -11.25
N ALA A 260 -14.67 -2.75 -11.99
CA ALA A 260 -15.23 -3.66 -13.00
C ALA A 260 -14.20 -4.04 -14.07
N GLU A 261 -13.48 -3.04 -14.59
CA GLU A 261 -12.45 -3.24 -15.62
C GLU A 261 -11.26 -4.02 -15.07
N VAL A 262 -10.71 -3.59 -13.92
CA VAL A 262 -9.49 -4.19 -13.39
C VAL A 262 -9.70 -5.59 -12.82
N VAL A 263 -10.87 -5.88 -12.25
CA VAL A 263 -11.26 -7.25 -11.85
C VAL A 263 -11.41 -8.13 -13.10
N GLY A 264 -12.05 -7.63 -14.15
CA GLY A 264 -12.16 -8.34 -15.43
C GLY A 264 -10.79 -8.66 -16.04
N ARG A 265 -9.88 -7.68 -16.08
CA ARG A 265 -8.50 -7.86 -16.54
C ARG A 265 -7.72 -8.84 -15.66
N THR A 266 -7.89 -8.78 -14.36
CA THR A 266 -7.27 -9.71 -13.42
C THR A 266 -7.77 -11.13 -13.68
N LEU A 267 -9.08 -11.34 -13.76
CA LEU A 267 -9.67 -12.66 -14.02
C LEU A 267 -9.24 -13.24 -15.37
N ALA A 268 -9.13 -12.41 -16.42
CA ALA A 268 -8.65 -12.87 -17.74
C ALA A 268 -7.22 -13.44 -17.70
N HIS A 269 -6.44 -13.12 -16.68
CA HIS A 269 -5.09 -13.69 -16.48
C HIS A 269 -5.10 -15.05 -15.78
N TYR A 270 -6.18 -15.41 -15.07
CA TYR A 270 -6.28 -16.60 -14.22
C TYR A 270 -7.34 -17.61 -14.69
N VAL A 271 -8.15 -17.25 -15.66
CA VAL A 271 -9.31 -18.06 -16.09
C VAL A 271 -9.26 -18.30 -17.59
N ASP A 272 -9.47 -19.53 -18.00
CA ASP A 272 -9.79 -19.89 -19.39
C ASP A 272 -11.31 -19.86 -19.58
N PRO A 273 -11.87 -18.84 -20.26
CA PRO A 273 -13.31 -18.71 -20.43
C PRO A 273 -13.91 -19.75 -21.38
N ALA A 274 -13.12 -20.34 -22.28
CA ALA A 274 -13.61 -21.35 -23.19
C ALA A 274 -13.72 -22.72 -22.52
N ALA A 275 -12.73 -23.05 -21.67
CA ALA A 275 -12.75 -24.30 -20.91
C ALA A 275 -13.58 -24.21 -19.62
N LEU A 276 -13.97 -23.00 -19.20
CA LEU A 276 -14.54 -22.71 -17.89
C LEU A 276 -13.71 -23.35 -16.77
N SER A 277 -12.41 -23.04 -16.76
CA SER A 277 -11.46 -23.57 -15.79
C SER A 277 -10.51 -22.48 -15.31
N VAL A 278 -9.95 -22.64 -14.12
CA VAL A 278 -8.87 -21.80 -13.64
C VAL A 278 -7.57 -22.23 -14.30
N GLN A 279 -6.86 -21.28 -14.90
CA GLN A 279 -5.54 -21.45 -15.48
C GLN A 279 -4.55 -20.53 -14.73
N LEU A 280 -3.95 -21.08 -13.67
CA LEU A 280 -2.95 -20.32 -12.93
C LEU A 280 -1.73 -20.04 -13.81
N PRO A 281 -1.18 -18.81 -13.85
CA PRO A 281 -0.01 -18.46 -14.68
C PRO A 281 1.31 -19.03 -14.12
N PHE A 282 1.23 -19.97 -13.19
CA PHE A 282 2.36 -20.60 -12.52
C PHE A 282 2.04 -22.06 -12.17
N VAL A 283 3.08 -22.82 -11.88
CA VAL A 283 2.98 -24.21 -11.38
C VAL A 283 3.49 -24.22 -9.94
N PHE A 284 2.80 -24.91 -9.05
CA PHE A 284 3.29 -25.09 -7.68
C PHE A 284 4.55 -25.98 -7.69
N PRO A 285 5.65 -25.56 -7.01
CA PRO A 285 6.89 -26.34 -6.98
C PRO A 285 6.85 -27.52 -5.99
N PHE A 286 5.66 -27.89 -5.53
CA PHE A 286 5.37 -28.98 -4.61
C PHE A 286 4.17 -29.80 -5.11
N ASP A 287 3.99 -30.98 -4.56
CA ASP A 287 2.80 -31.80 -4.80
C ASP A 287 1.62 -31.27 -3.99
N PRO A 288 0.59 -30.67 -4.63
CA PRO A 288 -0.55 -30.08 -3.92
C PRO A 288 -1.30 -31.07 -3.01
N VAL A 289 -1.33 -32.35 -3.36
CA VAL A 289 -2.02 -33.37 -2.56
C VAL A 289 -1.36 -33.58 -1.19
N LYS A 290 -0.08 -33.25 -1.07
CA LYS A 290 0.69 -33.36 0.19
C LYS A 290 0.65 -32.11 1.05
N LEU A 291 0.03 -31.03 0.55
CA LEU A 291 -0.11 -29.79 1.31
C LEU A 291 -1.09 -30.02 2.47
N ASP A 292 -0.65 -29.76 3.69
CA ASP A 292 -1.45 -29.95 4.91
C ASP A 292 -1.91 -28.64 5.56
N ARG A 293 -1.36 -27.51 5.12
CA ARG A 293 -1.65 -26.18 5.72
C ARG A 293 -1.34 -25.04 4.77
N ILE A 294 -2.13 -23.97 4.87
CA ILE A 294 -1.84 -22.66 4.27
C ILE A 294 -1.70 -21.63 5.40
N THR A 295 -0.70 -20.77 5.31
CA THR A 295 -0.58 -19.57 6.15
C THR A 295 -0.71 -18.34 5.28
N ILE A 296 -1.59 -17.39 5.63
CA ILE A 296 -1.77 -16.12 4.91
C ILE A 296 -1.28 -15.00 5.82
N LEU A 297 -0.40 -14.11 5.30
CA LEU A 297 0.23 -13.04 6.07
C LEU A 297 0.05 -11.71 5.36
N ALA A 298 -0.53 -10.73 6.04
CA ALA A 298 -0.79 -9.41 5.49
C ALA A 298 -1.07 -8.37 6.58
N CYS A 299 -1.21 -7.10 6.19
CA CYS A 299 -1.62 -5.99 7.03
C CYS A 299 -2.84 -5.26 6.45
N GLY A 300 -3.66 -4.65 7.32
CA GLY A 300 -4.77 -3.76 6.94
C GLY A 300 -5.78 -4.42 5.99
N THR A 301 -6.18 -3.71 4.94
CA THR A 301 -7.13 -4.20 3.92
C THR A 301 -6.67 -5.51 3.26
N ALA A 302 -5.37 -5.70 3.05
CA ALA A 302 -4.83 -6.96 2.52
C ALA A 302 -5.00 -8.13 3.50
N TYR A 303 -4.91 -7.89 4.81
CA TYR A 303 -5.24 -8.89 5.83
C TYR A 303 -6.72 -9.28 5.74
N VAL A 304 -7.62 -8.31 5.55
CA VAL A 304 -9.06 -8.57 5.38
C VAL A 304 -9.33 -9.40 4.11
N ALA A 305 -8.60 -9.13 3.02
CA ALA A 305 -8.68 -9.97 1.81
C ALA A 305 -8.27 -11.42 2.11
N GLY A 306 -7.18 -11.62 2.84
CA GLY A 306 -6.74 -12.94 3.30
C GLY A 306 -7.76 -13.61 4.22
N LEU A 307 -8.37 -12.87 5.14
CA LEU A 307 -9.40 -13.38 6.04
C LEU A 307 -10.65 -13.85 5.27
N THR A 308 -11.03 -13.14 4.21
CA THR A 308 -12.10 -13.57 3.30
C THR A 308 -11.70 -14.85 2.56
N ALA A 309 -10.48 -14.88 2.01
CA ALA A 309 -9.98 -16.02 1.24
C ALA A 309 -9.83 -17.29 2.08
N LYS A 310 -9.59 -17.18 3.39
CA LYS A 310 -9.58 -18.32 4.31
C LYS A 310 -10.82 -19.19 4.13
N TYR A 311 -12.01 -18.58 4.05
CA TYR A 311 -13.27 -19.31 3.85
C TYR A 311 -13.26 -20.10 2.54
N TRP A 312 -12.73 -19.52 1.46
CA TRP A 312 -12.65 -20.17 0.16
C TRP A 312 -11.63 -21.32 0.16
N PHE A 313 -10.42 -21.10 0.69
CA PHE A 313 -9.41 -22.15 0.78
C PHE A 313 -9.88 -23.32 1.65
N GLU A 314 -10.45 -23.08 2.82
CA GLU A 314 -10.97 -24.14 3.68
C GLU A 314 -12.14 -24.89 3.03
N SER A 315 -13.00 -24.18 2.29
CA SER A 315 -14.13 -24.79 1.57
C SER A 315 -13.68 -25.62 0.36
N PHE A 316 -12.73 -25.09 -0.44
CA PHE A 316 -12.36 -25.71 -1.72
C PHE A 316 -11.19 -26.69 -1.60
N CYS A 317 -10.21 -26.38 -0.77
CA CYS A 317 -9.02 -27.22 -0.59
C CYS A 317 -9.15 -28.22 0.57
N ARG A 318 -10.09 -28.02 1.50
CA ARG A 318 -10.34 -28.88 2.68
C ARG A 318 -9.13 -29.06 3.59
N ILE A 319 -8.29 -28.03 3.69
CA ILE A 319 -7.12 -27.99 4.57
C ILE A 319 -7.21 -26.78 5.51
N PRO A 320 -6.59 -26.83 6.71
CA PRO A 320 -6.56 -25.70 7.63
C PRO A 320 -5.85 -24.48 7.03
N VAL A 321 -6.43 -23.31 7.24
CA VAL A 321 -5.85 -22.02 6.85
C VAL A 321 -5.66 -21.16 8.07
N GLU A 322 -4.41 -20.81 8.35
CA GLU A 322 -4.05 -19.82 9.36
C GLU A 322 -3.90 -18.47 8.67
N ILE A 323 -4.49 -17.44 9.26
CA ILE A 323 -4.27 -16.06 8.82
C ILE A 323 -3.78 -15.25 10.00
N ASP A 324 -2.77 -14.41 9.78
CA ASP A 324 -2.21 -13.57 10.81
C ASP A 324 -1.89 -12.16 10.33
N VAL A 325 -1.93 -11.22 11.26
CA VAL A 325 -1.46 -9.85 11.04
C VAL A 325 0.05 -9.86 11.00
N ALA A 326 0.63 -9.44 9.89
CA ALA A 326 2.07 -9.58 9.67
C ALA A 326 2.93 -8.80 10.70
N SER A 327 2.44 -7.68 11.25
CA SER A 327 3.11 -6.92 12.31
C SER A 327 3.29 -7.72 13.61
N GLU A 328 2.35 -8.62 13.92
CA GLU A 328 2.43 -9.48 15.10
C GLU A 328 3.18 -10.78 14.79
N PHE A 329 2.94 -11.35 13.60
CA PHE A 329 3.54 -12.61 13.17
C PHE A 329 5.06 -12.55 13.16
N ARG A 330 5.66 -11.45 12.71
CA ARG A 330 7.12 -11.28 12.59
C ARG A 330 7.88 -11.43 13.92
N TYR A 331 7.22 -11.17 15.06
CA TYR A 331 7.85 -11.22 16.39
C TYR A 331 7.44 -12.43 17.23
N ARG A 332 6.39 -13.14 16.81
CA ARG A 332 5.79 -14.22 17.58
C ARG A 332 6.57 -15.54 17.51
N GLU A 333 7.57 -15.65 16.65
CA GLU A 333 8.28 -16.89 16.38
C GLU A 333 7.34 -18.09 16.13
N ALA A 334 6.31 -17.87 15.29
CA ALA A 334 5.27 -18.84 15.01
C ALA A 334 5.86 -20.17 14.51
N PRO A 335 5.45 -21.33 15.07
CA PRO A 335 5.98 -22.61 14.62
C PRO A 335 5.47 -22.95 13.22
N MET A 336 6.40 -23.12 12.27
CA MET A 336 6.09 -23.48 10.88
C MET A 336 6.74 -24.81 10.52
N ARG A 337 5.96 -25.73 9.99
CA ARG A 337 6.49 -26.99 9.46
C ARG A 337 7.03 -26.77 8.06
N ALA A 338 8.22 -27.30 7.77
CA ALA A 338 8.80 -27.22 6.42
C ALA A 338 7.86 -27.84 5.36
N GLY A 339 7.79 -27.22 4.17
CA GLY A 339 6.97 -27.69 3.06
C GLY A 339 5.52 -27.16 3.06
N GLY A 340 5.14 -26.26 3.97
CA GLY A 340 3.86 -25.56 3.93
C GLY A 340 3.83 -24.46 2.86
N LEU A 341 2.63 -23.97 2.57
CA LEU A 341 2.38 -22.84 1.67
C LEU A 341 2.11 -21.58 2.48
N THR A 342 2.90 -20.54 2.24
CA THR A 342 2.65 -19.20 2.78
C THR A 342 2.25 -18.25 1.65
N ILE A 343 1.11 -17.60 1.80
CA ILE A 343 0.61 -16.57 0.89
C ILE A 343 0.79 -15.21 1.55
N VAL A 344 1.57 -14.34 0.92
CA VAL A 344 1.72 -12.94 1.37
C VAL A 344 0.93 -12.03 0.46
N VAL A 345 0.16 -11.11 1.04
CA VAL A 345 -0.72 -10.22 0.27
C VAL A 345 -0.34 -8.77 0.52
N SER A 346 -0.07 -8.01 -0.55
CA SER A 346 0.25 -6.58 -0.45
C SER A 346 -0.06 -5.86 -1.77
N GLN A 347 -0.62 -4.67 -1.68
CA GLN A 347 -0.79 -3.81 -2.86
C GLN A 347 0.58 -3.32 -3.36
N SER A 348 1.39 -2.71 -2.50
CA SER A 348 2.69 -2.14 -2.86
C SER A 348 3.81 -3.16 -3.02
N GLY A 349 3.71 -4.30 -2.31
CA GLY A 349 4.79 -5.28 -2.18
C GLY A 349 6.02 -4.77 -1.41
N GLU A 350 5.86 -3.65 -0.66
CA GLU A 350 6.92 -3.00 0.12
C GLU A 350 6.54 -2.82 1.61
N THR A 351 5.46 -3.44 2.07
CA THR A 351 5.03 -3.37 3.48
C THR A 351 6.07 -4.05 4.37
N ALA A 352 6.69 -3.30 5.26
CA ALA A 352 7.84 -3.75 6.07
C ALA A 352 7.53 -5.02 6.87
N ASP A 353 6.41 -5.03 7.59
CA ASP A 353 6.00 -6.17 8.42
C ASP A 353 5.73 -7.42 7.58
N THR A 354 5.07 -7.26 6.43
CA THR A 354 4.78 -8.38 5.53
C THR A 354 6.05 -8.95 4.90
N LEU A 355 7.02 -8.08 4.55
CA LEU A 355 8.33 -8.51 4.07
C LEU A 355 9.12 -9.28 5.14
N ALA A 356 9.13 -8.78 6.38
CA ALA A 356 9.79 -9.48 7.49
C ALA A 356 9.15 -10.85 7.73
N SER A 357 7.82 -10.93 7.69
CA SER A 357 7.06 -12.17 7.84
C SER A 357 7.32 -13.16 6.69
N LEU A 358 7.42 -12.67 5.44
CA LEU A 358 7.83 -13.46 4.27
C LEU A 358 9.21 -14.10 4.50
N ARG A 359 10.18 -13.29 4.93
CA ARG A 359 11.55 -13.74 5.19
C ARG A 359 11.62 -14.78 6.31
N TYR A 360 10.83 -14.57 7.38
CA TYR A 360 10.68 -15.57 8.45
C TYR A 360 10.09 -16.88 7.92
N ALA A 361 9.01 -16.83 7.13
CA ALA A 361 8.42 -18.02 6.52
C ALA A 361 9.40 -18.75 5.59
N ARG A 362 10.19 -18.02 4.80
CA ARG A 362 11.24 -18.59 3.95
C ARG A 362 12.34 -19.29 4.75
N GLN A 363 12.81 -18.71 5.87
CA GLN A 363 13.77 -19.35 6.77
C GLN A 363 13.22 -20.67 7.33
N ASN A 364 11.90 -20.78 7.51
CA ASN A 364 11.18 -21.97 7.92
C ASN A 364 10.79 -22.90 6.74
N ARG A 365 11.44 -22.73 5.56
CA ARG A 365 11.27 -23.58 4.37
C ARG A 365 9.83 -23.69 3.87
N GLN A 366 9.09 -22.57 3.91
CA GLN A 366 7.80 -22.46 3.27
C GLN A 366 7.96 -22.17 1.78
N CYS A 367 7.03 -22.61 0.96
CA CYS A 367 6.85 -22.06 -0.39
C CYS A 367 6.08 -20.75 -0.29
N ILE A 368 6.59 -19.68 -0.89
CA ILE A 368 6.04 -18.34 -0.79
C ILE A 368 5.30 -17.96 -2.08
N VAL A 369 4.01 -17.70 -1.98
CA VAL A 369 3.20 -17.08 -3.04
C VAL A 369 2.97 -15.61 -2.68
N GLY A 370 3.44 -14.70 -3.53
CA GLY A 370 3.21 -13.26 -3.38
C GLY A 370 2.02 -12.80 -4.22
N VAL A 371 0.92 -12.41 -3.58
CA VAL A 371 -0.22 -11.74 -4.23
C VAL A 371 0.02 -10.24 -4.18
N VAL A 372 0.57 -9.67 -5.26
CA VAL A 372 1.13 -8.32 -5.27
C VAL A 372 0.69 -7.56 -6.53
N ASN A 373 0.41 -6.26 -6.37
CA ASN A 373 0.02 -5.41 -7.50
C ASN A 373 1.21 -4.77 -8.24
N VAL A 374 2.36 -4.61 -7.57
CA VAL A 374 3.57 -4.05 -8.16
C VAL A 374 4.57 -5.17 -8.45
N PRO A 375 4.69 -5.65 -9.70
CA PRO A 375 5.48 -6.84 -10.02
C PRO A 375 7.00 -6.63 -9.88
N THR A 376 7.45 -5.38 -9.77
CA THR A 376 8.87 -5.01 -9.57
C THR A 376 9.21 -4.75 -8.09
N SER A 377 8.26 -4.97 -7.17
CA SER A 377 8.46 -4.75 -5.73
C SER A 377 9.39 -5.78 -5.10
N THR A 378 9.87 -5.46 -3.91
CA THR A 378 10.74 -6.35 -3.13
C THR A 378 10.04 -7.68 -2.83
N MET A 379 8.76 -7.65 -2.42
CA MET A 379 7.97 -8.85 -2.14
C MET A 379 7.78 -9.72 -3.39
N ALA A 380 7.56 -9.10 -4.56
CA ALA A 380 7.44 -9.83 -5.82
C ALA A 380 8.74 -10.56 -6.19
N ARG A 381 9.90 -9.92 -5.97
CA ARG A 381 11.21 -10.53 -6.24
C ARG A 381 11.62 -11.59 -5.21
N GLU A 382 11.18 -11.43 -3.97
CA GLU A 382 11.48 -12.38 -2.90
C GLU A 382 10.46 -13.52 -2.79
N SER A 383 9.36 -13.54 -3.53
CA SER A 383 8.41 -14.65 -3.57
C SER A 383 8.89 -15.76 -4.52
N ASP A 384 8.61 -17.02 -4.19
CA ASP A 384 8.90 -18.16 -5.08
C ASP A 384 7.94 -18.18 -6.28
N ILE A 385 6.72 -17.71 -6.05
CA ILE A 385 5.65 -17.56 -7.04
C ILE A 385 5.07 -16.17 -6.93
N LEU A 386 5.00 -15.44 -8.06
CA LEU A 386 4.29 -14.18 -8.16
C LEU A 386 2.89 -14.40 -8.73
N ALA A 387 1.87 -13.96 -8.00
CA ALA A 387 0.48 -13.90 -8.42
C ALA A 387 0.02 -12.44 -8.53
N PRO A 388 0.18 -11.78 -9.70
CA PRO A 388 -0.11 -10.36 -9.87
C PRO A 388 -1.60 -10.05 -9.84
N THR A 389 -2.01 -8.95 -9.18
CA THR A 389 -3.42 -8.54 -9.12
C THR A 389 -3.87 -7.72 -10.33
N LEU A 390 -2.97 -7.18 -11.12
CA LEU A 390 -3.21 -6.39 -12.33
C LEU A 390 -4.18 -5.20 -12.16
N ALA A 391 -4.30 -4.67 -10.93
CA ALA A 391 -5.18 -3.53 -10.63
C ALA A 391 -4.67 -2.20 -11.23
N GLY A 392 -3.44 -2.16 -11.74
CA GLY A 392 -2.80 -0.92 -12.17
C GLY A 392 -2.43 -0.02 -10.98
N PRO A 393 -1.98 1.22 -11.21
CA PRO A 393 -1.66 2.16 -10.16
C PRO A 393 -2.89 2.48 -9.29
N GLU A 394 -2.74 2.46 -7.98
CA GLU A 394 -3.74 2.88 -7.00
C GLU A 394 -3.13 3.99 -6.15
N ILE A 395 -3.68 5.20 -6.27
CA ILE A 395 -3.12 6.45 -5.73
C ILE A 395 -3.82 6.87 -4.43
N GLY A 396 -5.15 6.71 -4.35
CA GLY A 396 -5.91 6.94 -3.13
C GLY A 396 -5.29 6.15 -1.97
N VAL A 397 -5.09 6.80 -0.81
CA VAL A 397 -4.45 6.15 0.36
C VAL A 397 -5.27 4.95 0.83
N ALA A 398 -6.58 5.09 0.94
CA ALA A 398 -7.48 4.00 1.24
C ALA A 398 -7.56 3.02 0.04
N SER A 399 -7.32 1.74 0.28
CA SER A 399 -7.33 0.72 -0.78
C SER A 399 -8.76 0.41 -1.23
N THR A 400 -8.98 0.30 -2.54
CA THR A 400 -10.27 0.01 -3.17
C THR A 400 -10.14 -1.09 -4.23
N LYS A 401 -9.70 -0.76 -5.44
CA LYS A 401 -9.54 -1.70 -6.55
C LYS A 401 -8.48 -2.76 -6.29
N ALA A 402 -7.43 -2.44 -5.54
CA ALA A 402 -6.44 -3.44 -5.15
C ALA A 402 -7.06 -4.52 -4.26
N PHE A 403 -7.96 -4.17 -3.34
CA PHE A 403 -8.68 -5.12 -2.49
C PHE A 403 -9.52 -6.09 -3.31
N THR A 404 -10.36 -5.60 -4.22
CA THR A 404 -11.22 -6.46 -5.05
C THR A 404 -10.42 -7.35 -6.00
N CYS A 405 -9.28 -6.84 -6.54
CA CYS A 405 -8.36 -7.66 -7.33
C CYS A 405 -7.62 -8.70 -6.48
N GLN A 406 -7.23 -8.38 -5.23
CA GLN A 406 -6.66 -9.36 -4.29
C GLN A 406 -7.65 -10.48 -4.01
N LEU A 407 -8.91 -10.16 -3.74
CA LEU A 407 -9.97 -11.15 -3.56
C LEU A 407 -10.13 -12.04 -4.81
N ALA A 408 -10.16 -11.45 -6.01
CA ALA A 408 -10.29 -12.19 -7.27
C ALA A 408 -9.12 -13.17 -7.49
N VAL A 409 -7.87 -12.74 -7.25
CA VAL A 409 -6.68 -13.61 -7.36
C VAL A 409 -6.71 -14.72 -6.33
N LEU A 410 -7.01 -14.40 -5.06
CA LEU A 410 -7.09 -15.40 -4.00
C LEU A 410 -8.20 -16.43 -4.26
N ALA A 411 -9.35 -16.00 -4.82
CA ALA A 411 -10.42 -16.90 -5.24
C ALA A 411 -9.94 -17.85 -6.35
N CYS A 412 -9.25 -17.34 -7.39
CA CYS A 412 -8.69 -18.16 -8.46
C CYS A 412 -7.66 -19.16 -7.93
N ILE A 413 -6.77 -18.73 -7.02
CA ILE A 413 -5.79 -19.64 -6.40
C ILE A 413 -6.50 -20.74 -5.59
N ALA A 414 -7.54 -20.38 -4.80
CA ALA A 414 -8.28 -21.34 -4.01
C ALA A 414 -8.99 -22.41 -4.89
N VAL A 415 -9.62 -21.98 -6.00
CA VAL A 415 -10.25 -22.89 -6.96
C VAL A 415 -9.20 -23.77 -7.66
N GLY A 416 -8.12 -23.17 -8.19
CA GLY A 416 -7.06 -23.89 -8.89
C GLY A 416 -6.34 -24.90 -7.99
N LEU A 417 -6.06 -24.53 -6.75
CA LEU A 417 -5.44 -25.41 -5.75
C LEU A 417 -6.39 -26.56 -5.37
N GLY A 418 -7.67 -26.27 -5.12
CA GLY A 418 -8.68 -27.29 -4.83
C GLY A 418 -8.82 -28.31 -5.98
N ARG A 419 -8.72 -27.87 -7.23
CA ARG A 419 -8.64 -28.75 -8.40
C ARG A 419 -7.39 -29.63 -8.42
N ALA A 420 -6.23 -29.00 -8.16
CA ALA A 420 -4.95 -29.71 -8.13
C ALA A 420 -4.87 -30.74 -6.99
N MET A 421 -5.53 -30.49 -5.86
CA MET A 421 -5.67 -31.40 -4.72
C MET A 421 -6.72 -32.50 -4.95
N GLY A 422 -7.57 -32.37 -5.98
CA GLY A 422 -8.68 -33.29 -6.22
C GLY A 422 -9.88 -33.15 -5.28
N THR A 423 -9.93 -32.07 -4.49
CA THR A 423 -11.04 -31.75 -3.57
C THR A 423 -12.20 -31.03 -4.25
N LEU A 424 -11.95 -30.41 -5.41
CA LEU A 424 -12.97 -29.89 -6.32
C LEU A 424 -13.05 -30.78 -7.57
N ASP A 425 -14.26 -31.17 -7.97
CA ASP A 425 -14.49 -31.80 -9.27
C ASP A 425 -14.61 -30.75 -10.38
N ARG A 426 -14.64 -31.21 -11.62
CA ARG A 426 -14.68 -30.34 -12.80
C ARG A 426 -16.01 -29.59 -12.95
N GLU A 427 -17.10 -30.14 -12.48
CA GLU A 427 -18.42 -29.53 -12.57
C GLU A 427 -18.50 -28.33 -11.60
N ARG A 428 -18.01 -28.53 -10.37
CA ARG A 428 -17.96 -27.44 -9.38
C ARG A 428 -16.97 -26.34 -9.79
N GLU A 429 -15.81 -26.70 -10.37
CA GLU A 429 -14.90 -25.70 -10.94
C GLU A 429 -15.59 -24.84 -11.99
N ARG A 430 -16.30 -25.47 -12.96
CA ARG A 430 -17.04 -24.75 -14.01
C ARG A 430 -18.08 -23.79 -13.45
N SER A 431 -18.83 -24.24 -12.45
CA SER A 431 -19.80 -23.37 -11.74
C SER A 431 -19.12 -22.16 -11.13
N LEU A 432 -18.03 -22.36 -10.36
CA LEU A 432 -17.28 -21.29 -9.71
C LEU A 432 -16.64 -20.31 -10.71
N VAL A 433 -16.10 -20.82 -11.81
CA VAL A 433 -15.55 -19.99 -12.88
C VAL A 433 -16.65 -19.16 -13.55
N GLY A 434 -17.85 -19.73 -13.76
CA GLY A 434 -19.01 -18.98 -14.23
C GLY A 434 -19.39 -17.84 -13.28
N GLU A 435 -19.36 -18.08 -11.98
CA GLU A 435 -19.58 -17.05 -10.95
C GLU A 435 -18.51 -15.95 -11.01
N LEU A 436 -17.21 -16.32 -11.14
CA LEU A 436 -16.10 -15.36 -11.27
C LEU A 436 -16.22 -14.48 -12.52
N MET A 437 -16.57 -15.09 -13.66
CA MET A 437 -16.72 -14.35 -14.93
C MET A 437 -17.88 -13.35 -14.93
N ALA A 438 -18.89 -13.54 -14.08
CA ALA A 438 -20.00 -12.60 -13.92
C ALA A 438 -19.64 -11.35 -13.10
N LEU A 439 -18.57 -11.39 -12.29
CA LEU A 439 -18.23 -10.34 -11.33
C LEU A 439 -18.08 -8.94 -11.95
N PRO A 440 -17.42 -8.74 -13.11
CA PRO A 440 -17.28 -7.40 -13.69
C PRO A 440 -18.64 -6.74 -13.98
N GLY A 441 -19.59 -7.50 -14.53
CA GLY A 441 -20.94 -7.01 -14.80
C GLY A 441 -21.71 -6.70 -13.51
N LEU A 442 -21.57 -7.52 -12.49
CA LEU A 442 -22.19 -7.31 -11.17
C LEU A 442 -21.61 -6.11 -10.44
N ILE A 443 -20.31 -5.84 -10.58
CA ILE A 443 -19.67 -4.63 -10.03
C ILE A 443 -20.25 -3.38 -10.70
N VAL A 444 -20.45 -3.38 -12.03
CA VAL A 444 -21.12 -2.27 -12.73
C VAL A 444 -22.51 -2.04 -12.18
N GLU A 445 -23.30 -3.10 -11.97
CA GLU A 445 -24.65 -2.97 -11.41
C GLU A 445 -24.65 -2.44 -9.97
N ALA A 446 -23.70 -2.87 -9.16
CA ALA A 446 -23.51 -2.36 -7.78
C ALA A 446 -23.15 -0.87 -7.78
N THR A 447 -22.28 -0.42 -8.71
CA THR A 447 -21.87 0.98 -8.82
C THR A 447 -23.05 1.90 -9.21
N LYS A 448 -24.07 1.42 -9.92
CA LYS A 448 -25.28 2.21 -10.23
C LYS A 448 -26.08 2.63 -8.99
N ARG A 449 -25.82 2.01 -7.83
CA ARG A 449 -26.44 2.38 -6.55
C ARG A 449 -25.77 3.59 -5.87
N GLU A 450 -24.77 4.19 -6.50
CA GLU A 450 -23.99 5.28 -5.91
C GLU A 450 -24.86 6.45 -5.43
N HIS A 451 -25.89 6.85 -6.18
CA HIS A 451 -26.78 7.94 -5.77
C HIS A 451 -27.56 7.62 -4.48
N GLU A 452 -28.03 6.39 -4.32
CA GLU A 452 -28.70 5.94 -3.10
C GLU A 452 -27.72 5.97 -1.90
N ILE A 453 -26.48 5.53 -2.13
CA ILE A 453 -25.41 5.51 -1.14
C ILE A 453 -24.97 6.93 -0.76
N GLU A 454 -24.89 7.86 -1.73
CA GLU A 454 -24.60 9.28 -1.47
C GLU A 454 -25.65 9.90 -0.55
N HIS A 455 -26.93 9.60 -0.78
CA HIS A 455 -28.01 10.08 0.10
C HIS A 455 -27.87 9.54 1.51
N LEU A 456 -27.60 8.24 1.65
CA LEU A 456 -27.37 7.57 2.92
C LEU A 456 -26.17 8.13 3.66
N ALA A 457 -25.09 8.46 2.95
CA ALA A 457 -23.89 9.04 3.54
C ALA A 457 -24.15 10.37 4.25
N ARG A 458 -25.11 11.16 3.81
CA ARG A 458 -25.50 12.42 4.48
C ARG A 458 -26.08 12.15 5.87
N THR A 459 -26.91 11.12 6.01
CA THR A 459 -27.47 10.72 7.31
C THR A 459 -26.36 10.17 8.22
N LEU A 460 -25.50 9.31 7.66
CA LEU A 460 -24.41 8.68 8.42
C LEU A 460 -23.32 9.67 8.86
N SER A 461 -23.15 10.79 8.13
CA SER A 461 -22.13 11.81 8.46
C SER A 461 -22.36 12.51 9.81
N HIS A 462 -23.54 12.42 10.37
CA HIS A 462 -23.86 12.94 11.71
C HIS A 462 -23.59 11.97 12.85
N ALA A 463 -23.30 10.70 12.53
CA ALA A 463 -23.03 9.69 13.55
C ALA A 463 -21.65 9.93 14.20
N ARG A 464 -21.57 9.65 15.49
CA ARG A 464 -20.32 9.64 16.23
C ARG A 464 -19.61 8.29 16.10
N ASP A 465 -20.35 7.24 16.17
CA ASP A 465 -19.91 5.85 16.16
C ASP A 465 -20.78 5.06 15.16
N VAL A 466 -20.23 4.02 14.54
CA VAL A 466 -20.94 3.15 13.58
C VAL A 466 -20.49 1.71 13.78
N LEU A 467 -21.45 0.79 13.86
CA LEU A 467 -21.14 -0.64 13.85
C LEU A 467 -21.39 -1.26 12.47
N TYR A 468 -20.51 -2.19 12.10
CA TYR A 468 -20.65 -3.02 10.91
C TYR A 468 -20.83 -4.48 11.32
N LEU A 469 -21.83 -5.15 10.76
CA LEU A 469 -22.12 -6.55 11.07
C LEU A 469 -22.12 -7.40 9.79
N GLY A 470 -21.55 -8.60 9.90
CA GLY A 470 -21.57 -9.60 8.84
C GLY A 470 -21.41 -11.01 9.38
N ARG A 471 -21.79 -12.02 8.57
CA ARG A 471 -21.56 -13.44 8.87
C ARG A 471 -20.83 -14.12 7.70
N GLY A 472 -20.17 -15.24 7.97
CA GLY A 472 -19.41 -15.96 6.95
C GLY A 472 -18.42 -15.04 6.28
N THR A 473 -18.38 -15.02 4.95
CA THR A 473 -17.51 -14.15 4.15
C THR A 473 -17.86 -12.66 4.25
N SER A 474 -19.07 -12.32 4.76
CA SER A 474 -19.47 -10.93 5.02
C SER A 474 -18.88 -10.36 6.32
N PHE A 475 -18.40 -11.20 7.25
CA PHE A 475 -17.73 -10.71 8.46
C PHE A 475 -16.42 -9.97 8.14
N PRO A 476 -15.49 -10.53 7.35
CA PRO A 476 -14.33 -9.76 6.92
C PRO A 476 -14.70 -8.46 6.19
N LEU A 477 -15.76 -8.48 5.38
CA LEU A 477 -16.22 -7.28 4.68
C LEU A 477 -16.78 -6.22 5.64
N ALA A 478 -17.41 -6.62 6.75
CA ALA A 478 -17.80 -5.70 7.83
C ALA A 478 -16.58 -5.04 8.48
N LEU A 479 -15.48 -5.79 8.68
CA LEU A 479 -14.20 -5.21 9.14
C LEU A 479 -13.65 -4.19 8.14
N GLU A 480 -13.70 -4.50 6.83
CA GLU A 480 -13.26 -3.59 5.78
C GLU A 480 -14.10 -2.31 5.73
N GLY A 481 -15.42 -2.43 5.86
CA GLY A 481 -16.32 -1.28 5.90
C GLY A 481 -16.04 -0.35 7.06
N ALA A 482 -15.87 -0.90 8.24
CA ALA A 482 -15.48 -0.15 9.43
C ALA A 482 -14.10 0.50 9.27
N LEU A 483 -13.14 -0.21 8.66
CA LEU A 483 -11.81 0.32 8.37
C LEU A 483 -11.89 1.51 7.41
N LYS A 484 -12.58 1.37 6.27
CA LYS A 484 -12.73 2.45 5.28
C LYS A 484 -13.44 3.67 5.86
N LEU A 485 -14.50 3.47 6.65
CA LEU A 485 -15.22 4.59 7.25
C LEU A 485 -14.33 5.38 8.21
N LYS A 486 -13.62 4.71 9.13
CA LYS A 486 -12.73 5.40 10.09
C LYS A 486 -11.54 6.07 9.42
N GLU A 487 -10.94 5.46 8.38
CA GLU A 487 -9.80 6.02 7.65
C GLU A 487 -10.15 7.35 6.98
N LEU A 488 -11.33 7.44 6.37
CA LEU A 488 -11.71 8.54 5.49
C LEU A 488 -12.49 9.64 6.22
N SER A 489 -13.43 9.24 7.08
CA SER A 489 -14.34 10.18 7.75
C SER A 489 -13.89 10.58 9.16
N TYR A 490 -13.03 9.76 9.79
CA TYR A 490 -12.61 9.85 11.19
C TYR A 490 -13.74 9.56 12.20
N ILE A 491 -14.88 9.04 11.73
CA ILE A 491 -15.93 8.48 12.58
C ILE A 491 -15.41 7.16 13.15
N HIS A 492 -15.60 6.94 14.46
CA HIS A 492 -15.23 5.66 15.05
C HIS A 492 -16.14 4.56 14.50
N ALA A 493 -15.57 3.53 13.93
CA ALA A 493 -16.32 2.42 13.35
C ALA A 493 -15.68 1.08 13.67
N GLU A 494 -16.50 0.09 14.01
CA GLU A 494 -16.06 -1.26 14.34
C GLU A 494 -16.86 -2.31 13.56
N GLY A 495 -16.17 -3.37 13.13
CA GLY A 495 -16.77 -4.51 12.45
C GLY A 495 -16.82 -5.72 13.37
N TYR A 496 -17.96 -6.43 13.39
CA TYR A 496 -18.12 -7.63 14.18
C TYR A 496 -18.72 -8.78 13.37
N ALA A 497 -18.33 -10.00 13.72
CA ALA A 497 -19.14 -11.16 13.37
C ALA A 497 -20.50 -10.98 14.03
N ALA A 498 -21.60 -10.96 13.27
CA ALA A 498 -22.91 -10.61 13.80
C ALA A 498 -23.36 -11.51 14.97
N GLY A 499 -22.86 -12.75 15.04
CA GLY A 499 -23.11 -13.64 16.17
C GLY A 499 -22.47 -13.20 17.48
N GLU A 500 -21.34 -12.46 17.41
CA GLU A 500 -20.61 -11.94 18.57
C GLU A 500 -21.29 -10.71 19.20
N LEU A 501 -22.31 -10.14 18.52
CA LEU A 501 -23.05 -9.00 19.04
C LEU A 501 -23.53 -9.23 20.50
N LYS A 502 -23.98 -10.44 20.80
CA LYS A 502 -24.48 -10.83 22.13
C LYS A 502 -23.42 -10.90 23.24
N HIS A 503 -22.16 -10.94 22.86
CA HIS A 503 -21.02 -11.11 23.76
C HIS A 503 -20.33 -9.79 24.16
N GLY A 504 -21.08 -8.67 24.07
CA GLY A 504 -20.60 -7.36 24.48
C GLY A 504 -21.12 -6.21 23.63
N PRO A 505 -20.87 -6.21 22.30
CA PRO A 505 -21.18 -5.05 21.45
C PRO A 505 -22.65 -4.62 21.44
N ILE A 506 -23.57 -5.50 21.75
CA ILE A 506 -25.01 -5.20 21.87
C ILE A 506 -25.31 -4.12 22.92
N ALA A 507 -24.42 -3.94 23.90
CA ALA A 507 -24.54 -2.89 24.91
C ALA A 507 -24.38 -1.46 24.34
N LEU A 508 -23.82 -1.35 23.12
CA LEU A 508 -23.63 -0.08 22.40
C LEU A 508 -24.86 0.33 21.58
N ILE A 509 -25.84 -0.56 21.43
CA ILE A 509 -27.01 -0.32 20.58
C ILE A 509 -28.01 0.56 21.31
N ASP A 510 -28.30 1.71 20.75
CA ASP A 510 -29.33 2.67 21.12
C ASP A 510 -29.92 3.36 19.87
N GLU A 511 -30.78 4.36 20.07
CA GLU A 511 -31.47 5.10 18.99
C GLU A 511 -30.52 5.98 18.15
N ASP A 512 -29.33 6.29 18.65
CA ASP A 512 -28.34 7.11 17.98
C ASP A 512 -27.28 6.27 17.22
N MET A 513 -27.26 4.93 17.45
CA MET A 513 -26.27 4.03 16.87
C MET A 513 -26.67 3.49 15.49
N PRO A 514 -26.03 3.94 14.40
CA PRO A 514 -26.18 3.30 13.09
C PRO A 514 -25.47 1.95 13.05
N VAL A 515 -26.15 0.96 12.50
CA VAL A 515 -25.62 -0.40 12.32
C VAL A 515 -25.73 -0.79 10.86
N VAL A 516 -24.59 -0.84 10.17
CA VAL A 516 -24.50 -1.31 8.79
C VAL A 516 -24.42 -2.83 8.78
N VAL A 517 -25.39 -3.49 8.18
CA VAL A 517 -25.46 -4.95 8.12
C VAL A 517 -25.29 -5.44 6.68
N ILE A 518 -24.32 -6.30 6.47
CA ILE A 518 -24.04 -6.92 5.17
C ILE A 518 -24.68 -8.32 5.17
N ALA A 519 -25.75 -8.46 4.40
CA ALA A 519 -26.61 -9.64 4.41
C ALA A 519 -26.93 -10.14 2.98
N PRO A 520 -25.97 -10.78 2.29
CA PRO A 520 -26.26 -11.47 1.03
C PRO A 520 -27.18 -12.68 1.30
N PRO A 521 -27.93 -13.13 0.27
CA PRO A 521 -28.80 -14.31 0.35
C PRO A 521 -27.98 -15.61 0.34
N ASP A 522 -27.25 -15.86 1.41
CA ASP A 522 -26.37 -17.02 1.61
C ASP A 522 -26.96 -18.02 2.64
N ALA A 523 -26.23 -19.09 2.92
CA ALA A 523 -26.64 -20.13 3.86
C ALA A 523 -26.79 -19.64 5.33
N VAL A 524 -26.27 -18.45 5.66
CA VAL A 524 -26.36 -17.86 7.01
C VAL A 524 -27.25 -16.62 7.07
N PHE A 525 -27.99 -16.32 5.99
CA PHE A 525 -28.88 -15.17 5.89
C PHE A 525 -29.89 -15.12 7.03
N GLU A 526 -30.63 -16.21 7.31
CA GLU A 526 -31.60 -16.28 8.40
C GLU A 526 -30.99 -16.00 9.79
N LYS A 527 -29.71 -16.36 9.97
CA LYS A 527 -28.96 -16.05 11.20
C LYS A 527 -28.61 -14.57 11.27
N THR A 528 -28.33 -13.95 10.13
CA THR A 528 -28.09 -12.51 10.04
C THR A 528 -29.38 -11.74 10.31
N VAL A 529 -30.52 -12.19 9.76
CA VAL A 529 -31.86 -11.63 10.04
C VAL A 529 -32.16 -11.66 11.54
N SER A 530 -31.87 -12.76 12.22
CA SER A 530 -32.06 -12.85 13.69
C SER A 530 -31.24 -11.78 14.44
N ASN A 531 -30.02 -11.46 13.97
CA ASN A 531 -29.24 -10.37 14.57
C ASN A 531 -29.78 -8.98 14.24
N LEU A 532 -30.36 -8.78 13.05
CA LEU A 532 -31.07 -7.54 12.70
C LEU A 532 -32.26 -7.30 13.68
N GLN A 533 -33.02 -8.35 13.99
CA GLN A 533 -34.14 -8.28 14.96
C GLN A 533 -33.66 -7.89 16.36
N GLU A 534 -32.48 -8.38 16.78
CA GLU A 534 -31.89 -8.03 18.08
C GLU A 534 -31.45 -6.56 18.15
N VAL A 535 -30.89 -6.01 17.04
CA VAL A 535 -30.55 -4.59 16.91
C VAL A 535 -31.82 -3.75 16.93
N SER A 536 -32.82 -4.09 16.10
CA SER A 536 -34.10 -3.39 16.01
C SER A 536 -34.83 -3.32 17.34
N ALA A 537 -34.85 -4.42 18.10
CA ALA A 537 -35.49 -4.49 19.41
C ALA A 537 -34.91 -3.55 20.46
N ARG A 538 -33.71 -2.96 20.18
CA ARG A 538 -33.01 -2.00 21.06
C ARG A 538 -32.99 -0.59 20.49
N GLY A 539 -33.75 -0.36 19.41
CA GLY A 539 -33.83 0.95 18.76
C GLY A 539 -32.70 1.28 17.81
N GLY A 540 -31.75 0.35 17.55
CA GLY A 540 -30.61 0.61 16.67
C GLY A 540 -31.05 0.92 15.23
N ARG A 541 -30.36 1.87 14.61
CA ARG A 541 -30.64 2.39 13.25
C ARG A 541 -30.00 1.50 12.19
N ILE A 542 -30.79 0.65 11.55
CA ILE A 542 -30.30 -0.38 10.64
C ILE A 542 -30.15 0.17 9.22
N ILE A 543 -28.96 0.02 8.67
CA ILE A 543 -28.60 0.25 7.27
C ILE A 543 -28.27 -1.13 6.67
N LEU A 544 -29.11 -1.61 5.76
CA LEU A 544 -28.99 -2.95 5.20
C LEU A 544 -28.33 -2.91 3.82
N ILE A 545 -27.26 -3.66 3.62
CA ILE A 545 -26.66 -3.94 2.31
C ILE A 545 -26.97 -5.41 1.99
N GLY A 546 -27.92 -5.64 1.08
CA GLY A 546 -28.41 -6.98 0.76
C GLY A 546 -29.11 -7.01 -0.59
N ASP A 547 -29.70 -8.13 -0.97
CA ASP A 547 -30.54 -8.16 -2.17
C ASP A 547 -31.87 -7.42 -1.97
N ALA A 548 -32.64 -7.26 -3.05
CA ALA A 548 -33.89 -6.51 -3.01
C ALA A 548 -34.95 -7.10 -2.02
N GLY A 549 -34.88 -8.40 -1.72
CA GLY A 549 -35.77 -9.09 -0.79
C GLY A 549 -35.29 -9.10 0.66
N ALA A 550 -34.04 -8.73 0.91
CA ALA A 550 -33.43 -8.87 2.24
C ALA A 550 -34.12 -8.02 3.31
N ALA A 551 -34.53 -6.80 2.99
CA ALA A 551 -35.22 -5.91 3.91
C ALA A 551 -36.64 -6.43 4.27
N GLU A 552 -37.37 -6.95 3.30
CA GLU A 552 -38.69 -7.54 3.50
C GLU A 552 -38.60 -8.84 4.30
N ALA A 553 -37.63 -9.71 3.93
CA ALA A 553 -37.38 -10.96 4.64
C ALA A 553 -36.97 -10.75 6.12
N ALA A 554 -36.27 -9.67 6.41
CA ALA A 554 -35.87 -9.32 7.77
C ALA A 554 -37.04 -9.01 8.69
N SER A 555 -38.20 -8.59 8.13
CA SER A 555 -39.42 -8.24 8.88
C SER A 555 -39.18 -7.26 10.04
N VAL A 556 -38.20 -6.34 9.87
CA VAL A 556 -37.87 -5.29 10.84
C VAL A 556 -37.79 -3.95 10.12
N HIS A 557 -37.92 -2.87 10.89
CA HIS A 557 -37.72 -1.54 10.34
C HIS A 557 -36.24 -1.36 10.00
N VAL A 558 -35.95 -1.08 8.74
CA VAL A 558 -34.63 -0.64 8.29
C VAL A 558 -34.71 0.85 7.91
N GLU A 559 -33.78 1.65 8.38
CA GLU A 559 -33.72 3.08 8.06
C GLU A 559 -33.41 3.28 6.57
N ALA A 560 -32.52 2.44 6.05
CA ALA A 560 -32.19 2.43 4.63
C ALA A 560 -31.71 1.05 4.17
N ALA A 561 -31.97 0.74 2.89
CA ALA A 561 -31.50 -0.49 2.25
C ALA A 561 -30.80 -0.15 0.93
N VAL A 562 -29.63 -0.74 0.70
CA VAL A 562 -28.92 -0.73 -0.58
C VAL A 562 -29.15 -2.08 -1.24
N ALA A 563 -29.98 -2.08 -2.30
CA ALA A 563 -30.33 -3.30 -3.01
C ALA A 563 -29.22 -3.73 -3.97
N MET A 564 -28.55 -4.83 -3.64
CA MET A 564 -27.49 -5.41 -4.45
C MET A 564 -28.03 -6.25 -5.62
N PRO A 565 -27.30 -6.37 -6.72
CA PRO A 565 -27.70 -7.24 -7.81
C PRO A 565 -27.78 -8.71 -7.36
N PRO A 566 -28.76 -9.48 -7.85
CA PRO A 566 -28.87 -10.90 -7.55
C PRO A 566 -27.63 -11.64 -8.07
N MET A 567 -27.00 -12.45 -7.21
CA MET A 567 -25.80 -13.19 -7.54
C MET A 567 -25.66 -14.45 -6.69
N ALA A 568 -24.83 -15.39 -7.18
CA ALA A 568 -24.43 -16.53 -6.37
C ALA A 568 -23.61 -16.10 -5.14
N PRO A 569 -23.78 -16.75 -3.99
CA PRO A 569 -23.27 -16.27 -2.71
C PRO A 569 -21.75 -16.40 -2.54
N THR A 570 -21.07 -17.23 -3.35
CA THR A 570 -19.68 -17.63 -3.11
C THR A 570 -18.71 -16.45 -3.11
N PHE A 571 -18.84 -15.54 -4.09
CA PHE A 571 -17.92 -14.42 -4.28
C PHE A 571 -18.56 -13.05 -4.03
N THR A 572 -19.65 -13.02 -3.27
CA THR A 572 -20.33 -11.78 -2.87
C THR A 572 -19.39 -10.72 -2.27
N PRO A 573 -18.34 -11.03 -1.48
CA PRO A 573 -17.45 -10.01 -0.93
C PRO A 573 -16.81 -9.12 -1.98
N ILE A 574 -16.57 -9.62 -3.21
CA ILE A 574 -15.95 -8.84 -4.28
C ILE A 574 -16.90 -7.74 -4.77
N VAL A 575 -18.20 -8.04 -4.90
CA VAL A 575 -19.21 -7.09 -5.38
C VAL A 575 -19.70 -6.19 -4.25
N TYR A 576 -19.92 -6.75 -3.06
CA TYR A 576 -20.40 -6.02 -1.89
C TYR A 576 -19.34 -5.08 -1.28
N ALA A 577 -18.08 -5.18 -1.69
CA ALA A 577 -17.06 -4.18 -1.39
C ALA A 577 -17.39 -2.80 -1.97
N VAL A 578 -18.05 -2.74 -3.14
CA VAL A 578 -18.37 -1.49 -3.83
C VAL A 578 -19.24 -0.55 -2.97
N PRO A 579 -20.43 -0.95 -2.49
CA PRO A 579 -21.26 -0.06 -1.66
C PRO A 579 -20.57 0.31 -0.35
N VAL A 580 -19.77 -0.57 0.23
CA VAL A 580 -19.02 -0.30 1.46
C VAL A 580 -17.98 0.80 1.23
N GLN A 581 -17.27 0.75 0.12
CA GLN A 581 -16.28 1.77 -0.27
C GLN A 581 -16.95 3.09 -0.64
N LEU A 582 -18.02 3.06 -1.44
CA LEU A 582 -18.79 4.26 -1.81
C LEU A 582 -19.38 4.97 -0.58
N LEU A 583 -19.90 4.22 0.38
CA LEU A 583 -20.44 4.79 1.62
C LEU A 583 -19.36 5.56 2.39
N ALA A 584 -18.20 4.96 2.61
CA ALA A 584 -17.09 5.61 3.28
C ALA A 584 -16.58 6.84 2.51
N TYR A 585 -16.47 6.75 1.18
CA TYR A 585 -16.08 7.85 0.30
C TYR A 585 -17.05 9.03 0.40
N HIS A 586 -18.35 8.79 0.25
CA HIS A 586 -19.34 9.87 0.28
C HIS A 586 -19.48 10.50 1.66
N VAL A 587 -19.38 9.73 2.74
CA VAL A 587 -19.32 10.29 4.12
C VAL A 587 -18.13 11.25 4.25
N ALA A 588 -16.94 10.86 3.76
CA ALA A 588 -15.77 11.74 3.79
C ALA A 588 -16.00 13.03 2.98
N VAL A 589 -16.60 12.92 1.79
CA VAL A 589 -16.92 14.07 0.93
C VAL A 589 -17.91 15.02 1.60
N VAL A 590 -18.97 14.49 2.22
CA VAL A 590 -19.98 15.30 2.97
C VAL A 590 -19.32 16.04 4.14
N LEU A 591 -18.41 15.39 4.85
CA LEU A 591 -17.65 15.99 5.97
C LEU A 591 -16.52 16.91 5.51
N GLY A 592 -16.32 17.11 4.19
CA GLY A 592 -15.25 17.96 3.65
C GLY A 592 -13.85 17.40 3.92
N LYS A 593 -13.71 16.08 4.12
CA LYS A 593 -12.42 15.41 4.30
C LYS A 593 -11.77 15.11 2.95
N ASP A 594 -10.45 15.00 2.96
CA ASP A 594 -9.70 14.58 1.78
C ASP A 594 -9.76 13.05 1.64
N ALA A 595 -10.51 12.56 0.65
CA ALA A 595 -10.68 11.13 0.43
C ALA A 595 -9.44 10.46 -0.19
N ASP A 596 -8.59 11.24 -0.88
CA ASP A 596 -7.35 10.70 -1.48
C ASP A 596 -6.21 10.65 -0.47
N GLN A 597 -6.15 11.64 0.44
CA GLN A 597 -5.07 11.84 1.40
C GLN A 597 -5.64 12.12 2.80
N PRO A 598 -6.25 11.12 3.45
CA PRO A 598 -6.78 11.27 4.80
C PRO A 598 -5.63 11.50 5.80
N ARG A 599 -5.89 12.34 6.83
CA ARG A 599 -4.86 12.70 7.81
C ARG A 599 -4.25 11.46 8.49
N ASN A 600 -2.97 11.52 8.81
CA ASN A 600 -2.24 10.50 9.58
C ASN A 600 -2.21 9.10 8.92
N LEU A 601 -2.42 9.02 7.61
CA LEU A 601 -2.35 7.76 6.87
C LEU A 601 -1.42 7.88 5.67
N ALA A 602 -0.69 6.82 5.38
CA ALA A 602 0.14 6.67 4.20
C ALA A 602 -0.30 5.46 3.38
N LYS A 603 -0.17 5.53 2.05
CA LYS A 603 -0.57 4.44 1.13
C LYS A 603 0.13 3.12 1.43
N SER A 604 1.36 3.16 1.89
CA SER A 604 2.15 1.97 2.21
C SER A 604 3.06 2.24 3.40
N VAL A 605 3.15 1.29 4.32
CA VAL A 605 3.99 1.37 5.52
C VAL A 605 5.26 0.55 5.25
N THR A 606 6.38 1.25 5.02
CA THR A 606 7.68 0.64 4.69
C THR A 606 8.70 0.76 5.81
N VAL A 607 8.27 1.28 6.93
CA VAL A 607 9.06 1.44 8.16
C VAL A 607 8.26 0.90 9.33
N GLU A 608 8.96 0.53 10.36
CA GLU A 608 8.40 0.16 11.66
C GLU A 608 8.05 1.35 12.51
#